data_bf06db4af185bcd7efa8f3054614d504
#
_entry.id   bf06db4af185bcd7efa8f3054614d504
#
_cell.length_a   1.000
_cell.length_b   1.000
_cell.length_c   1.000
_cell.angle_alpha   90.00
_cell.angle_beta   90.00
_cell.angle_gamma   90.00
#
_symmetry.space_group_name_H-M   'P 1'
#
loop_
_entity.id
_entity.type
_entity.pdbx_description
1 polymer ?
#
loop_
_entity_poly.entity_id
_entity_poly.type
_entity_poly.pdbx_seq_one_letter_code
_entity_poly.pdbx_strand_id
1 'polypeptide(L)'
;MVNCTFDINDFEDPKVWDLICEGNTKGVFQLESSLGRHWSKKVKPRNINELAALISLIRPGVLKAKVDDKSMADHYVDRKENKDPVTYPHDSLEPILKETFGVLVYQEQSMQIAQVLAGFDLKEADALRKAIGKKKAGLMEQVKGKFLEGTKKQGIITNEVADEIFSWIEKSNRYAFNKSHAVSYAINAYQSAYCKTYRLKKFYNTYLDRSDKKPKPDIEKKELIMDAKSNGIDILPPRLQHLYTDFTMEPQKNIVYFGMRHIKNVGTKECEKIQTLKASKDISDYNWLDCLINIIYKCNLNKRSVISLISVGAFNGANNTSSRGKMLYEFDSWKQLSAREQEYISTIYKDRKDLADCINFALESPDIKINSRRELTVVDIKNSLKKPFYDLDDTAHSMSTDEEKYMSCALTCNKIDGIDLNIATSVCQDISKGLITSKVNLAVEINSVRTYKTKRGKNPGQTMAFLCVEDGSGSLDSVTIFPESYEKHRDLLIEGNTVLLIGEISKKDKKSMIVNKVSQI
;
A
#
# COMPACT_ATOMS: atom_id res chain seq x y z
N MET A 1 -7.71 -18.82 -29.33
CA MET A 1 -6.69 -18.13 -28.53
C MET A 1 -6.18 -16.97 -29.36
N VAL A 2 -6.59 -15.74 -29.08
CA VAL A 2 -6.03 -14.55 -29.70
C VAL A 2 -4.61 -14.44 -29.18
N ASN A 3 -3.61 -14.56 -30.05
CA ASN A 3 -2.21 -14.23 -29.74
C ASN A 3 -2.16 -12.72 -29.46
N CYS A 4 -2.41 -12.33 -28.23
CA CYS A 4 -2.13 -10.98 -27.77
C CYS A 4 -0.60 -10.89 -27.64
N THR A 5 0.06 -10.37 -28.66
CA THR A 5 1.48 -10.01 -28.57
C THR A 5 1.58 -8.98 -27.44
N PHE A 6 2.36 -9.31 -26.39
CA PHE A 6 2.60 -8.40 -25.27
C PHE A 6 3.48 -7.25 -25.79
N ASP A 7 2.84 -6.14 -26.13
CA ASP A 7 3.54 -4.92 -26.55
C ASP A 7 3.33 -3.79 -25.51
N ILE A 8 4.31 -3.60 -24.67
CA ILE A 8 4.32 -2.57 -23.62
C ILE A 8 4.36 -1.13 -24.17
N ASN A 9 4.61 -0.98 -25.47
CA ASN A 9 4.66 0.31 -26.17
C ASN A 9 3.42 0.57 -27.03
N ASP A 10 2.40 -0.29 -26.94
CA ASP A 10 1.07 0.01 -27.48
C ASP A 10 0.37 1.02 -26.55
N PHE A 11 0.52 2.31 -26.87
CA PHE A 11 -0.06 3.40 -26.10
C PHE A 11 -1.54 3.68 -26.42
N GLU A 12 -2.17 2.87 -27.26
CA GLU A 12 -3.58 3.03 -27.66
C GLU A 12 -4.49 2.01 -26.93
N ASP A 13 -3.95 1.13 -26.09
CA ASP A 13 -4.71 0.08 -25.42
C ASP A 13 -5.77 0.64 -24.44
N PRO A 14 -7.07 0.45 -24.71
CA PRO A 14 -8.14 1.05 -23.93
C PRO A 14 -8.22 0.47 -22.50
N LYS A 15 -7.86 -0.81 -22.28
CA LYS A 15 -7.91 -1.45 -20.96
C LYS A 15 -6.89 -0.84 -20.00
N VAL A 16 -5.74 -0.44 -20.52
CA VAL A 16 -4.71 0.24 -19.72
C VAL A 16 -5.18 1.64 -19.32
N TRP A 17 -5.80 2.37 -20.27
CA TRP A 17 -6.38 3.68 -19.96
C TRP A 17 -7.54 3.57 -18.98
N ASP A 18 -8.40 2.55 -19.10
CA ASP A 18 -9.50 2.32 -18.15
C ASP A 18 -8.97 2.08 -16.74
N LEU A 19 -7.96 1.23 -16.56
CA LEU A 19 -7.30 0.99 -15.26
C LEU A 19 -6.79 2.31 -14.64
N ILE A 20 -6.16 3.18 -15.45
CA ILE A 20 -5.68 4.49 -14.98
C ILE A 20 -6.85 5.40 -14.61
N CYS A 21 -7.88 5.49 -15.47
CA CYS A 21 -9.05 6.34 -15.25
C CYS A 21 -9.91 5.92 -14.05
N GLU A 22 -9.96 4.64 -13.75
CA GLU A 22 -10.60 4.09 -12.55
C GLU A 22 -9.81 4.38 -11.27
N GLY A 23 -8.56 4.87 -11.41
CA GLY A 23 -7.66 5.12 -10.29
C GLY A 23 -7.17 3.84 -9.62
N ASN A 24 -7.21 2.70 -10.32
CA ASN A 24 -6.62 1.43 -9.88
C ASN A 24 -5.08 1.46 -10.06
N THR A 25 -4.46 2.51 -9.54
CA THR A 25 -3.07 2.87 -9.83
C THR A 25 -2.10 2.64 -8.67
N LYS A 26 -2.46 1.83 -7.66
CA LYS A 26 -1.49 1.39 -6.63
C LYS A 26 -0.36 0.62 -7.31
N GLY A 27 0.87 1.00 -7.01
CA GLY A 27 2.07 0.45 -7.65
C GLY A 27 2.33 0.94 -9.08
N VAL A 28 1.47 1.79 -9.65
CA VAL A 28 1.72 2.44 -10.94
C VAL A 28 2.60 3.66 -10.72
N PHE A 29 3.74 3.72 -11.41
CA PHE A 29 4.72 4.79 -11.26
C PHE A 29 4.08 6.19 -11.30
N GLN A 30 4.42 7.05 -10.34
CA GLN A 30 3.89 8.42 -10.14
C GLN A 30 2.40 8.54 -9.77
N LEU A 31 1.57 7.50 -9.96
CA LEU A 31 0.13 7.54 -9.72
C LEU A 31 -0.30 6.74 -8.49
N GLU A 32 0.65 6.15 -7.75
CA GLU A 32 0.40 5.23 -6.62
C GLU A 32 -0.17 5.90 -5.36
N SER A 33 0.06 7.20 -5.17
CA SER A 33 -0.44 7.94 -4.01
C SER A 33 -1.96 8.15 -4.05
N SER A 34 -2.58 8.39 -2.88
CA SER A 34 -4.01 8.75 -2.81
C SER A 34 -4.35 9.96 -3.69
N LEU A 35 -3.44 10.93 -3.76
CA LEU A 35 -3.55 12.10 -4.63
C LEU A 35 -3.52 11.69 -6.12
N GLY A 36 -2.57 10.83 -6.51
CA GLY A 36 -2.45 10.31 -7.87
C GLY A 36 -3.71 9.55 -8.28
N ARG A 37 -4.19 8.64 -7.44
CA ARG A 37 -5.43 7.89 -7.67
C ARG A 37 -6.66 8.80 -7.82
N HIS A 38 -6.79 9.80 -6.95
CA HIS A 38 -7.89 10.77 -7.01
C HIS A 38 -7.90 11.55 -8.34
N TRP A 39 -6.74 12.11 -8.72
CA TRP A 39 -6.66 12.92 -9.94
C TRP A 39 -6.69 12.10 -11.23
N SER A 40 -6.24 10.83 -11.22
CA SER A 40 -6.44 9.91 -12.34
C SER A 40 -7.93 9.73 -12.65
N LYS A 41 -8.78 9.55 -11.62
CA LYS A 41 -10.24 9.47 -11.76
C LYS A 41 -10.87 10.77 -12.26
N LYS A 42 -10.27 11.91 -11.92
CA LYS A 42 -10.80 13.22 -12.24
C LYS A 42 -10.39 13.68 -13.64
N VAL A 43 -9.11 13.54 -14.00
CA VAL A 43 -8.56 13.92 -15.31
C VAL A 43 -8.93 12.92 -16.41
N LYS A 44 -9.02 11.62 -16.09
CA LYS A 44 -9.33 10.53 -17.01
C LYS A 44 -8.48 10.57 -18.29
N PRO A 45 -7.16 10.46 -18.19
CA PRO A 45 -6.27 10.55 -19.35
C PRO A 45 -6.51 9.40 -20.33
N ARG A 46 -6.47 9.69 -21.64
CA ARG A 46 -6.67 8.70 -22.71
C ARG A 46 -5.51 8.63 -23.71
N ASN A 47 -4.46 9.40 -23.47
CA ASN A 47 -3.22 9.38 -24.25
C ASN A 47 -2.03 9.86 -23.38
N ILE A 48 -0.83 9.67 -23.90
CA ILE A 48 0.41 10.01 -23.19
C ILE A 48 0.51 11.51 -22.88
N ASN A 49 0.02 12.40 -23.74
CA ASN A 49 0.09 13.83 -23.50
C ASN A 49 -0.81 14.25 -22.33
N GLU A 50 -2.02 13.71 -22.24
CA GLU A 50 -2.92 13.95 -21.10
C GLU A 50 -2.38 13.36 -19.80
N LEU A 51 -1.73 12.19 -19.86
CA LEU A 51 -1.08 11.58 -18.71
C LEU A 51 0.13 12.41 -18.24
N ALA A 52 0.91 12.96 -19.17
CA ALA A 52 2.01 13.88 -18.87
C ALA A 52 1.50 15.18 -18.22
N ALA A 53 0.38 15.71 -18.71
CA ALA A 53 -0.28 16.87 -18.10
C ALA A 53 -0.76 16.53 -16.67
N LEU A 54 -1.42 15.39 -16.46
CA LEU A 54 -1.84 14.92 -15.14
C LEU A 54 -0.64 14.88 -14.16
N ILE A 55 0.46 14.22 -14.52
CA ILE A 55 1.67 14.12 -13.69
C ILE A 55 2.24 15.50 -13.37
N SER A 56 2.17 16.43 -14.31
CA SER A 56 2.65 17.81 -14.13
C SER A 56 1.76 18.62 -13.18
N LEU A 57 0.46 18.39 -13.18
CA LEU A 57 -0.54 19.16 -12.43
C LEU A 57 -0.74 18.70 -10.99
N ILE A 58 -0.51 17.41 -10.66
CA ILE A 58 -0.80 16.84 -9.33
C ILE A 58 0.26 17.15 -8.26
N ARG A 59 1.03 18.20 -8.43
CA ARG A 59 2.03 18.63 -7.44
C ARG A 59 1.43 19.56 -6.40
N PRO A 60 1.82 19.44 -5.11
CA PRO A 60 1.22 20.24 -4.03
C PRO A 60 1.22 21.75 -4.27
N GLY A 61 2.27 22.28 -4.89
CA GLY A 61 2.37 23.70 -5.23
C GLY A 61 1.35 24.15 -6.27
N VAL A 62 1.17 23.34 -7.33
CA VAL A 62 0.22 23.61 -8.43
C VAL A 62 -1.21 23.57 -7.92
N LEU A 63 -1.53 22.57 -7.09
CA LEU A 63 -2.88 22.39 -6.53
C LEU A 63 -3.27 23.45 -5.51
N LYS A 64 -2.28 24.08 -4.87
CA LYS A 64 -2.52 25.22 -3.93
C LYS A 64 -2.64 26.56 -4.65
N ALA A 65 -2.04 26.70 -5.82
CA ALA A 65 -2.13 27.92 -6.62
C ALA A 65 -3.51 28.02 -7.27
N LYS A 66 -4.27 29.04 -6.90
CA LYS A 66 -5.63 29.28 -7.38
C LYS A 66 -5.70 30.49 -8.28
N VAL A 67 -6.47 30.36 -9.34
CA VAL A 67 -6.94 31.43 -10.21
C VAL A 67 -8.46 31.30 -10.22
N ASP A 68 -9.19 32.37 -9.94
CA ASP A 68 -10.67 32.38 -9.86
C ASP A 68 -11.22 31.26 -8.94
N ASP A 69 -10.62 31.11 -7.76
CA ASP A 69 -10.93 30.10 -6.74
C ASP A 69 -10.70 28.62 -7.13
N LYS A 70 -10.27 28.34 -8.38
CA LYS A 70 -9.94 27.01 -8.88
C LYS A 70 -8.42 26.81 -9.01
N SER A 71 -7.95 25.57 -8.83
CA SER A 71 -6.56 25.23 -9.15
C SER A 71 -6.36 25.10 -10.67
N MET A 72 -5.09 25.17 -11.13
CA MET A 72 -4.78 24.93 -12.55
C MET A 72 -5.25 23.54 -13.01
N ALA A 73 -5.19 22.55 -12.12
CA ALA A 73 -5.68 21.20 -12.41
C ALA A 73 -7.22 21.15 -12.54
N ASP A 74 -7.95 21.95 -11.74
CA ASP A 74 -9.42 22.07 -11.88
C ASP A 74 -9.80 22.74 -13.20
N HIS A 75 -9.13 23.84 -13.59
CA HIS A 75 -9.33 24.48 -14.90
C HIS A 75 -9.05 23.51 -16.05
N TYR A 76 -7.98 22.72 -15.97
CA TYR A 76 -7.66 21.71 -16.97
C TYR A 76 -8.81 20.69 -17.14
N VAL A 77 -9.31 20.15 -16.02
CA VAL A 77 -10.41 19.17 -16.03
C VAL A 77 -11.70 19.78 -16.56
N ASP A 78 -12.11 20.95 -16.05
CA ASP A 78 -13.37 21.58 -16.42
C ASP A 78 -13.40 21.93 -17.92
N ARG A 79 -12.28 22.40 -18.48
CA ARG A 79 -12.16 22.68 -19.92
C ARG A 79 -12.09 21.42 -20.77
N LYS A 80 -11.38 20.38 -20.32
CA LYS A 80 -11.36 19.07 -20.97
C LYS A 80 -12.75 18.43 -21.04
N GLU A 81 -13.55 18.59 -19.99
CA GLU A 81 -14.92 18.06 -19.91
C GLU A 81 -15.98 19.01 -20.54
N ASN A 82 -15.57 20.09 -21.20
CA ASN A 82 -16.43 21.13 -21.77
C ASN A 82 -17.38 21.78 -20.74
N LYS A 83 -17.02 21.80 -19.45
CA LYS A 83 -17.76 22.53 -18.41
C LYS A 83 -17.45 24.02 -18.43
N ASP A 84 -16.20 24.37 -18.71
CA ASP A 84 -15.75 25.74 -18.95
C ASP A 84 -15.23 25.85 -20.40
N PRO A 85 -15.43 27.02 -21.09
CA PRO A 85 -14.91 27.22 -22.44
C PRO A 85 -13.36 27.25 -22.41
N VAL A 86 -12.73 26.68 -23.44
CA VAL A 86 -11.30 26.86 -23.67
C VAL A 86 -11.06 28.26 -24.18
N THR A 87 -10.32 29.07 -23.44
CA THR A 87 -9.96 30.43 -23.78
C THR A 87 -8.46 30.61 -23.89
N TYR A 88 -8.02 31.44 -24.81
CA TYR A 88 -6.63 31.81 -25.01
C TYR A 88 -6.48 33.33 -24.82
N PRO A 89 -5.38 33.79 -24.17
CA PRO A 89 -5.14 35.22 -24.05
C PRO A 89 -5.02 35.96 -25.37
N HIS A 90 -4.67 35.25 -26.45
CA HIS A 90 -4.67 35.70 -27.83
C HIS A 90 -4.77 34.52 -28.77
N ASP A 91 -5.43 34.65 -29.93
CA ASP A 91 -5.70 33.54 -30.89
C ASP A 91 -4.41 32.86 -31.39
N SER A 92 -3.32 33.61 -31.56
CA SER A 92 -2.02 33.08 -31.96
C SER A 92 -1.43 32.04 -30.96
N LEU A 93 -1.97 31.94 -29.74
CA LEU A 93 -1.53 30.99 -28.72
C LEU A 93 -2.29 29.66 -28.75
N GLU A 94 -3.37 29.56 -29.55
CA GLU A 94 -4.10 28.31 -29.68
C GLU A 94 -3.20 27.13 -30.07
N PRO A 95 -2.31 27.20 -31.07
CA PRO A 95 -1.46 26.07 -31.44
C PRO A 95 -0.52 25.57 -30.31
N ILE A 96 -0.16 26.48 -29.39
CA ILE A 96 0.75 26.18 -28.25
C ILE A 96 -0.02 25.58 -27.08
N LEU A 97 -1.24 26.04 -26.84
CA LEU A 97 -1.99 25.75 -25.61
C LEU A 97 -3.13 24.76 -25.82
N LYS A 98 -3.48 24.41 -27.07
CA LYS A 98 -4.60 23.52 -27.42
C LYS A 98 -4.46 22.14 -26.74
N GLU A 99 -3.27 21.56 -26.72
CA GLU A 99 -3.02 20.26 -26.10
C GLU A 99 -3.24 20.24 -24.57
N THR A 100 -3.22 21.43 -23.94
CA THR A 100 -3.45 21.61 -22.49
C THR A 100 -4.70 22.41 -22.17
N PHE A 101 -5.65 22.46 -23.11
CA PHE A 101 -6.95 23.14 -22.98
C PHE A 101 -6.81 24.61 -22.51
N GLY A 102 -5.84 25.34 -23.06
CA GLY A 102 -5.58 26.72 -22.71
C GLY A 102 -4.89 26.94 -21.34
N VAL A 103 -4.47 25.88 -20.66
CA VAL A 103 -3.72 25.95 -19.38
C VAL A 103 -2.23 25.90 -19.66
N LEU A 104 -1.47 26.80 -19.06
CA LEU A 104 -0.01 26.82 -19.18
C LEU A 104 0.59 25.83 -18.18
N VAL A 105 0.89 24.63 -18.66
CA VAL A 105 1.39 23.49 -17.86
C VAL A 105 2.91 23.36 -17.94
N TYR A 106 3.48 23.62 -19.14
CA TYR A 106 4.88 23.33 -19.42
C TYR A 106 5.73 24.58 -19.59
N GLN A 107 7.01 24.48 -19.20
CA GLN A 107 8.01 25.53 -19.38
C GLN A 107 8.21 25.85 -20.87
N GLU A 108 8.19 24.82 -21.71
CA GLU A 108 8.33 24.91 -23.15
C GLU A 108 7.22 25.73 -23.78
N GLN A 109 6.00 25.68 -23.27
CA GLN A 109 4.89 26.52 -23.76
C GLN A 109 5.20 28.01 -23.54
N SER A 110 5.75 28.38 -22.39
CA SER A 110 6.17 29.77 -22.14
C SER A 110 7.28 30.23 -23.07
N MET A 111 8.23 29.35 -23.37
CA MET A 111 9.27 29.64 -24.36
C MET A 111 8.70 29.86 -25.75
N GLN A 112 7.79 29.00 -26.20
CA GLN A 112 7.10 29.13 -27.49
C GLN A 112 6.24 30.41 -27.57
N ILE A 113 5.54 30.77 -26.50
CA ILE A 113 4.77 32.02 -26.42
C ILE A 113 5.70 33.22 -26.63
N ALA A 114 6.87 33.25 -25.98
CA ALA A 114 7.83 34.32 -26.15
C ALA A 114 8.43 34.36 -27.57
N GLN A 115 8.65 33.21 -28.19
CA GLN A 115 9.09 33.13 -29.58
C GLN A 115 8.03 33.69 -30.56
N VAL A 116 6.77 33.28 -30.40
CA VAL A 116 5.68 33.69 -31.31
C VAL A 116 5.32 35.16 -31.14
N LEU A 117 5.17 35.64 -29.90
CA LEU A 117 4.70 36.99 -29.62
C LEU A 117 5.81 38.04 -29.63
N ALA A 118 6.99 37.71 -29.11
CA ALA A 118 8.10 38.66 -28.96
C ALA A 118 9.27 38.41 -29.91
N GLY A 119 9.20 37.38 -30.75
CA GLY A 119 10.26 37.04 -31.71
C GLY A 119 11.57 36.59 -31.02
N PHE A 120 11.48 36.02 -29.82
CA PHE A 120 12.66 35.49 -29.09
C PHE A 120 13.33 34.38 -29.87
N ASP A 121 14.64 34.38 -29.89
CA ASP A 121 15.41 33.21 -30.29
C ASP A 121 15.40 32.15 -29.15
N LEU A 122 15.95 30.95 -29.44
CA LEU A 122 16.00 29.87 -28.44
C LEU A 122 16.80 30.24 -27.17
N LYS A 123 17.84 31.07 -27.30
CA LYS A 123 18.66 31.50 -26.16
C LYS A 123 17.90 32.48 -25.27
N GLU A 124 17.18 33.41 -25.86
CA GLU A 124 16.34 34.40 -25.17
C GLU A 124 15.14 33.70 -24.49
N ALA A 125 14.51 32.76 -25.15
CA ALA A 125 13.43 31.94 -24.58
C ALA A 125 13.94 31.07 -23.39
N ASP A 126 15.14 30.52 -23.47
CA ASP A 126 15.75 29.79 -22.35
C ASP A 126 16.17 30.73 -21.21
N ALA A 127 16.58 31.98 -21.54
CA ALA A 127 16.83 33.00 -20.52
C ALA A 127 15.55 33.36 -19.74
N LEU A 128 14.38 33.44 -20.41
CA LEU A 128 13.08 33.61 -19.76
C LEU A 128 12.81 32.46 -18.78
N ARG A 129 12.94 31.23 -19.23
CA ARG A 129 12.75 30.05 -18.39
C ARG A 129 13.68 30.07 -17.14
N LYS A 130 14.97 30.42 -17.34
CA LYS A 130 15.95 30.51 -16.25
C LYS A 130 15.67 31.67 -15.29
N ALA A 131 15.21 32.83 -15.79
CA ALA A 131 14.87 33.97 -14.96
C ALA A 131 13.75 33.65 -13.98
N ILE A 132 12.68 33.02 -14.48
CA ILE A 132 11.54 32.59 -13.68
C ILE A 132 11.94 31.53 -12.66
N GLY A 133 12.68 30.50 -13.10
CA GLY A 133 13.10 29.39 -12.24
C GLY A 133 14.03 29.80 -11.09
N LYS A 134 14.94 30.77 -11.35
CA LYS A 134 15.92 31.25 -10.35
C LYS A 134 15.41 32.36 -9.44
N LYS A 135 14.23 32.91 -9.70
CA LYS A 135 13.60 34.01 -8.93
C LYS A 135 14.52 35.24 -8.75
N LYS A 136 15.37 35.54 -9.74
CA LYS A 136 16.26 36.70 -9.73
C LYS A 136 15.54 37.92 -10.30
N ALA A 137 15.12 38.85 -9.44
CA ALA A 137 14.33 40.03 -9.81
C ALA A 137 14.96 40.85 -10.95
N GLY A 138 16.25 41.15 -10.90
CA GLY A 138 16.91 41.94 -11.94
C GLY A 138 17.00 41.25 -13.31
N LEU A 139 17.12 39.90 -13.35
CA LEU A 139 17.09 39.15 -14.61
C LEU A 139 15.68 39.10 -15.19
N MET A 140 14.67 39.01 -14.31
CA MET A 140 13.26 39.01 -14.71
C MET A 140 12.85 40.32 -15.37
N GLU A 141 13.27 41.45 -14.78
CA GLU A 141 13.00 42.78 -15.30
C GLU A 141 13.63 42.99 -16.69
N GLN A 142 14.89 42.56 -16.87
CA GLN A 142 15.55 42.60 -18.17
C GLN A 142 14.83 41.76 -19.24
N VAL A 143 14.40 40.54 -18.88
CA VAL A 143 13.68 39.66 -19.80
C VAL A 143 12.29 40.22 -20.10
N LYS A 144 11.60 40.81 -19.13
CA LYS A 144 10.32 41.50 -19.31
C LYS A 144 10.47 42.66 -20.30
N GLY A 145 11.49 43.51 -20.12
CA GLY A 145 11.76 44.62 -21.04
C GLY A 145 11.96 44.15 -22.47
N LYS A 146 12.81 43.13 -22.67
CA LYS A 146 13.01 42.54 -23.99
C LYS A 146 11.72 41.95 -24.59
N PHE A 147 10.90 41.27 -23.76
CA PHE A 147 9.64 40.71 -24.23
C PHE A 147 8.70 41.80 -24.73
N LEU A 148 8.52 42.89 -23.98
CA LEU A 148 7.66 44.01 -24.37
C LEU A 148 8.17 44.75 -25.62
N GLU A 149 9.50 44.94 -25.73
CA GLU A 149 10.13 45.51 -26.95
C GLU A 149 9.90 44.59 -28.17
N GLY A 150 10.10 43.26 -27.95
CA GLY A 150 9.87 42.27 -29.01
C GLY A 150 8.42 42.23 -29.50
N THR A 151 7.45 42.21 -28.57
CA THR A 151 6.02 42.23 -28.93
C THR A 151 5.60 43.49 -29.70
N LYS A 152 6.15 44.66 -29.29
CA LYS A 152 5.95 45.91 -30.00
C LYS A 152 6.53 45.87 -31.43
N LYS A 153 7.67 45.26 -31.62
CA LYS A 153 8.34 45.08 -32.92
C LYS A 153 7.57 44.10 -33.82
N GLN A 154 7.03 43.04 -33.26
CA GLN A 154 6.24 42.04 -33.99
C GLN A 154 4.85 42.57 -34.37
N GLY A 155 4.27 43.47 -33.57
CA GLY A 155 2.98 44.09 -33.85
C GLY A 155 1.77 43.13 -33.82
N ILE A 156 1.91 41.95 -33.19
CA ILE A 156 0.85 40.92 -33.13
C ILE A 156 -0.20 41.28 -32.05
N ILE A 157 0.26 41.85 -30.91
CA ILE A 157 -0.58 42.20 -29.77
C ILE A 157 -0.30 43.62 -29.27
N THR A 158 -1.23 44.23 -28.55
CA THR A 158 -1.03 45.55 -27.93
C THR A 158 -0.08 45.45 -26.74
N ASN A 159 0.47 46.59 -26.26
CA ASN A 159 1.36 46.63 -25.14
C ASN A 159 0.67 46.18 -23.84
N GLU A 160 -0.60 46.50 -23.67
CA GLU A 160 -1.42 46.12 -22.50
C GLU A 160 -1.57 44.58 -22.45
N VAL A 161 -1.95 43.97 -23.59
CA VAL A 161 -2.07 42.51 -23.71
C VAL A 161 -0.71 41.83 -23.52
N ALA A 162 0.40 42.42 -23.98
CA ALA A 162 1.75 41.90 -23.77
C ALA A 162 2.13 41.88 -22.28
N ASP A 163 1.80 42.92 -21.52
CA ASP A 163 2.08 42.97 -20.07
C ASP A 163 1.23 41.96 -19.30
N GLU A 164 -0.04 41.80 -19.66
CA GLU A 164 -0.93 40.79 -19.08
C GLU A 164 -0.42 39.37 -19.34
N ILE A 165 -0.03 39.06 -20.58
CA ILE A 165 0.50 37.74 -20.95
C ILE A 165 1.82 37.48 -20.20
N PHE A 166 2.71 38.46 -20.12
CA PHE A 166 3.96 38.29 -19.37
C PHE A 166 3.70 38.02 -17.88
N SER A 167 2.79 38.77 -17.26
CA SER A 167 2.37 38.56 -15.88
C SER A 167 1.76 37.17 -15.66
N TRP A 168 0.96 36.69 -16.63
CA TRP A 168 0.40 35.35 -16.61
C TRP A 168 1.49 34.27 -16.73
N ILE A 169 2.47 34.43 -17.64
CA ILE A 169 3.63 33.56 -17.79
C ILE A 169 4.43 33.54 -16.47
N GLU A 170 4.69 34.69 -15.87
CA GLU A 170 5.44 34.77 -14.61
C GLU A 170 4.75 33.99 -13.48
N LYS A 171 3.46 34.17 -13.31
CA LYS A 171 2.67 33.47 -12.28
C LYS A 171 2.63 31.96 -12.53
N SER A 172 2.36 31.56 -13.78
CA SER A 172 2.20 30.14 -14.15
C SER A 172 3.52 29.38 -14.14
N ASN A 173 4.62 29.99 -14.59
CA ASN A 173 5.93 29.34 -14.64
C ASN A 173 6.57 29.06 -13.30
N ARG A 174 6.08 29.65 -12.21
CA ARG A 174 6.50 29.25 -10.84
C ARG A 174 6.21 27.79 -10.59
N TYR A 175 5.26 27.21 -11.32
CA TYR A 175 4.77 25.85 -11.19
C TYR A 175 4.88 25.03 -12.48
N ALA A 176 5.27 25.63 -13.61
CA ALA A 176 5.41 24.95 -14.90
C ALA A 176 6.45 23.83 -14.84
N PHE A 177 6.19 22.76 -15.58
CA PHE A 177 7.00 21.55 -15.58
C PHE A 177 7.73 21.38 -16.89
N ASN A 178 8.86 20.66 -16.88
CA ASN A 178 9.55 20.33 -18.12
C ASN A 178 8.76 19.26 -18.88
N LYS A 179 8.38 19.53 -20.15
CA LYS A 179 7.52 18.66 -20.95
C LYS A 179 8.18 17.32 -21.26
N SER A 180 9.45 17.33 -21.66
CA SER A 180 10.15 16.09 -22.00
C SER A 180 10.28 15.14 -20.81
N HIS A 181 10.53 15.70 -19.61
CA HIS A 181 10.52 14.92 -18.37
C HIS A 181 9.12 14.37 -18.04
N ALA A 182 8.07 15.19 -18.19
CA ALA A 182 6.70 14.75 -17.97
C ALA A 182 6.30 13.60 -18.90
N VAL A 183 6.64 13.68 -20.18
CA VAL A 183 6.36 12.63 -21.17
C VAL A 183 7.12 11.34 -20.83
N SER A 184 8.40 11.43 -20.48
CA SER A 184 9.17 10.25 -20.06
C SER A 184 8.56 9.55 -18.84
N TYR A 185 8.08 10.33 -17.87
CA TYR A 185 7.39 9.80 -16.69
C TYR A 185 6.01 9.21 -17.03
N ALA A 186 5.28 9.83 -17.97
CA ALA A 186 4.00 9.31 -18.45
C ALA A 186 4.16 7.96 -19.15
N ILE A 187 5.20 7.79 -19.97
CA ILE A 187 5.52 6.52 -20.61
C ILE A 187 5.78 5.45 -19.54
N ASN A 188 6.63 5.73 -18.55
CA ASN A 188 6.90 4.79 -17.47
C ASN A 188 5.65 4.46 -16.64
N ALA A 189 4.78 5.45 -16.40
CA ALA A 189 3.52 5.24 -15.69
C ALA A 189 2.58 4.33 -16.50
N TYR A 190 2.45 4.59 -17.80
CA TYR A 190 1.65 3.76 -18.71
C TYR A 190 2.17 2.33 -18.78
N GLN A 191 3.48 2.13 -18.95
CA GLN A 191 4.11 0.81 -18.96
C GLN A 191 3.91 0.06 -17.65
N SER A 192 3.96 0.76 -16.52
CA SER A 192 3.63 0.16 -15.20
C SER A 192 2.16 -0.28 -15.14
N ALA A 193 1.24 0.55 -15.64
CA ALA A 193 -0.18 0.22 -15.73
C ALA A 193 -0.44 -0.94 -16.70
N TYR A 194 0.26 -0.99 -17.82
CA TYR A 194 0.21 -2.10 -18.79
C TYR A 194 0.62 -3.43 -18.12
N CYS A 195 1.72 -3.42 -17.36
CA CYS A 195 2.14 -4.60 -16.59
C CYS A 195 1.08 -5.02 -15.57
N LYS A 196 0.46 -4.07 -14.88
CA LYS A 196 -0.63 -4.34 -13.93
C LYS A 196 -1.85 -4.94 -14.62
N THR A 197 -2.23 -4.42 -15.80
CA THR A 197 -3.37 -4.90 -16.59
C THR A 197 -3.18 -6.33 -17.09
N TYR A 198 -2.01 -6.65 -17.67
CA TYR A 198 -1.81 -7.90 -18.39
C TYR A 198 -0.97 -8.97 -17.66
N ARG A 199 -0.30 -8.59 -16.57
CA ARG A 199 0.56 -9.48 -15.79
C ARG A 199 0.34 -9.30 -14.29
N LEU A 200 -0.92 -9.18 -13.89
CA LEU A 200 -1.36 -8.76 -12.56
C LEU A 200 -0.66 -9.55 -11.43
N LYS A 201 -0.69 -10.88 -11.47
CA LYS A 201 -0.04 -11.74 -10.47
C LYS A 201 1.46 -11.49 -10.39
N LYS A 202 2.13 -11.43 -11.55
CA LYS A 202 3.57 -11.17 -11.62
C LYS A 202 3.91 -9.74 -11.16
N PHE A 203 3.04 -8.77 -11.45
CA PHE A 203 3.18 -7.40 -11.00
C PHE A 203 3.21 -7.32 -9.47
N TYR A 204 2.20 -7.90 -8.79
CA TYR A 204 2.17 -7.90 -7.32
C TYR A 204 3.32 -8.69 -6.71
N ASN A 205 3.61 -9.88 -7.22
CA ASN A 205 4.74 -10.67 -6.73
C ASN A 205 6.05 -9.87 -6.75
N THR A 206 6.37 -9.28 -7.91
CA THR A 206 7.61 -8.50 -8.08
C THR A 206 7.63 -7.24 -7.22
N TYR A 207 6.49 -6.56 -7.07
CA TYR A 207 6.41 -5.32 -6.32
C TYR A 207 6.49 -5.57 -4.80
N LEU A 208 5.83 -6.63 -4.32
CA LEU A 208 5.91 -7.08 -2.93
C LEU A 208 7.35 -7.44 -2.55
N ASP A 209 8.08 -8.16 -3.40
CA ASP A 209 9.50 -8.46 -3.20
C ASP A 209 10.39 -7.22 -3.12
N ARG A 210 9.97 -6.10 -3.68
CA ARG A 210 10.70 -4.83 -3.68
C ARG A 210 10.19 -3.83 -2.65
N SER A 211 9.13 -4.15 -1.93
CA SER A 211 8.48 -3.25 -0.96
C SER A 211 9.42 -2.81 0.16
N ASP A 212 10.35 -3.66 0.56
CA ASP A 212 11.36 -3.36 1.60
C ASP A 212 12.30 -2.19 1.26
N LYS A 213 12.38 -1.81 -0.04
CA LYS A 213 13.19 -0.68 -0.51
C LYS A 213 12.47 0.67 -0.46
N LYS A 214 11.20 0.68 -0.07
CA LYS A 214 10.40 1.90 0.04
C LYS A 214 10.65 2.60 1.39
N PRO A 215 10.42 3.92 1.49
CA PRO A 215 10.63 4.68 2.73
C PRO A 215 9.83 4.19 3.94
N LYS A 216 8.65 3.61 3.71
CA LYS A 216 7.76 3.04 4.73
C LYS A 216 7.34 1.62 4.30
N PRO A 217 8.23 0.63 4.43
CA PRO A 217 8.04 -0.69 3.85
C PRO A 217 6.78 -1.40 4.36
N ASP A 218 6.49 -1.30 5.66
CA ASP A 218 5.35 -1.98 6.28
C ASP A 218 4.00 -1.43 5.78
N ILE A 219 3.88 -0.11 5.66
CA ILE A 219 2.67 0.54 5.12
C ILE A 219 2.51 0.18 3.65
N GLU A 220 3.58 0.27 2.88
CA GLU A 220 3.57 -0.06 1.44
C GLU A 220 3.17 -1.51 1.20
N LYS A 221 3.70 -2.44 1.98
CA LYS A 221 3.37 -3.87 1.91
C LYS A 221 1.89 -4.11 2.22
N LYS A 222 1.38 -3.52 3.32
CA LYS A 222 -0.05 -3.61 3.68
C LYS A 222 -0.95 -3.09 2.56
N GLU A 223 -0.68 -1.88 2.05
CA GLU A 223 -1.46 -1.28 0.97
C GLU A 223 -1.42 -2.11 -0.34
N LEU A 224 -0.25 -2.68 -0.69
CA LEU A 224 -0.12 -3.56 -1.87
C LEU A 224 -0.91 -4.86 -1.72
N ILE A 225 -0.90 -5.46 -0.54
CA ILE A 225 -1.65 -6.69 -0.26
C ILE A 225 -3.16 -6.42 -0.35
N MET A 226 -3.63 -5.32 0.22
CA MET A 226 -5.04 -4.93 0.12
C MET A 226 -5.46 -4.67 -1.33
N ASP A 227 -4.62 -3.95 -2.09
CA ASP A 227 -4.85 -3.68 -3.51
C ASP A 227 -4.82 -4.99 -4.35
N ALA A 228 -3.93 -5.93 -4.04
CA ALA A 228 -3.88 -7.24 -4.67
C ALA A 228 -5.18 -8.02 -4.44
N LYS A 229 -5.66 -8.10 -3.20
CA LYS A 229 -6.93 -8.75 -2.84
C LYS A 229 -8.11 -8.11 -3.59
N SER A 230 -8.19 -6.77 -3.66
CA SER A 230 -9.25 -6.07 -4.38
C SER A 230 -9.24 -6.34 -5.89
N ASN A 231 -8.10 -6.74 -6.44
CA ASN A 231 -7.90 -7.12 -7.84
C ASN A 231 -7.94 -8.66 -8.06
N GLY A 232 -8.38 -9.44 -7.06
CA GLY A 232 -8.58 -10.88 -7.19
C GLY A 232 -7.29 -11.71 -7.11
N ILE A 233 -6.25 -11.19 -6.47
CA ILE A 233 -5.02 -11.93 -6.17
C ILE A 233 -4.95 -12.17 -4.66
N ASP A 234 -5.00 -13.43 -4.26
CA ASP A 234 -4.86 -13.82 -2.86
C ASP A 234 -3.39 -13.84 -2.44
N ILE A 235 -3.09 -13.18 -1.34
CA ILE A 235 -1.78 -13.27 -0.70
C ILE A 235 -1.94 -14.16 0.52
N LEU A 236 -1.26 -15.32 0.50
CA LEU A 236 -1.35 -16.30 1.57
C LEU A 236 -0.12 -16.26 2.48
N PRO A 237 -0.28 -16.51 3.79
CA PRO A 237 0.83 -16.59 4.72
C PRO A 237 1.74 -17.79 4.38
N PRO A 238 2.99 -17.79 4.86
CA PRO A 238 3.87 -18.95 4.71
C PRO A 238 3.27 -20.16 5.44
N ARG A 239 3.38 -21.32 4.81
CA ARG A 239 2.99 -22.62 5.37
C ARG A 239 4.09 -23.62 5.07
N LEU A 240 4.14 -24.73 5.77
CA LEU A 240 5.22 -25.71 5.68
C LEU A 240 5.51 -26.15 4.24
N GLN A 241 4.46 -26.39 3.43
CA GLN A 241 4.59 -26.73 2.01
C GLN A 241 5.12 -25.56 1.16
N HIS A 242 4.85 -24.32 1.58
CA HIS A 242 5.10 -23.09 0.83
C HIS A 242 6.10 -22.15 1.55
N LEU A 243 7.11 -22.73 2.19
CA LEU A 243 8.23 -21.97 2.77
C LEU A 243 9.19 -21.54 1.66
N TYR A 244 8.93 -20.37 1.04
CA TYR A 244 9.79 -19.77 0.04
C TYR A 244 10.56 -18.59 0.63
N THR A 245 11.76 -18.32 0.11
CA THR A 245 12.57 -17.17 0.53
C THR A 245 11.86 -15.87 0.16
N ASP A 246 11.45 -15.74 -1.09
CA ASP A 246 10.80 -14.57 -1.68
C ASP A 246 9.30 -14.81 -1.87
N PHE A 247 8.53 -13.77 -2.15
CA PHE A 247 7.15 -13.92 -2.60
C PHE A 247 7.11 -14.83 -3.83
N THR A 248 6.24 -15.81 -3.82
CA THR A 248 6.23 -16.84 -4.87
C THR A 248 4.81 -17.08 -5.39
N MET A 249 4.64 -16.99 -6.72
CA MET A 249 3.35 -17.19 -7.38
C MET A 249 3.01 -18.66 -7.49
N GLU A 250 1.75 -19.01 -7.21
CA GLU A 250 1.19 -20.29 -7.65
C GLU A 250 0.89 -20.21 -9.16
N PRO A 251 1.46 -21.09 -10.00
CA PRO A 251 1.34 -20.97 -11.46
C PRO A 251 -0.10 -20.97 -11.97
N GLN A 252 -0.94 -21.88 -11.43
CA GLN A 252 -2.29 -22.13 -11.93
C GLN A 252 -3.40 -21.38 -11.18
N LYS A 253 -3.09 -20.74 -10.06
CA LYS A 253 -4.05 -20.04 -9.19
C LYS A 253 -3.69 -18.55 -9.08
N ASN A 254 -4.65 -17.74 -8.74
CA ASN A 254 -4.40 -16.32 -8.45
C ASN A 254 -3.89 -16.13 -7.01
N ILE A 255 -2.84 -16.89 -6.66
CA ILE A 255 -2.25 -16.93 -5.31
C ILE A 255 -0.78 -16.53 -5.40
N VAL A 256 -0.35 -15.74 -4.41
CA VAL A 256 1.05 -15.42 -4.13
C VAL A 256 1.32 -15.78 -2.67
N TYR A 257 2.32 -16.61 -2.41
CA TYR A 257 2.75 -16.95 -1.06
C TYR A 257 3.73 -15.94 -0.51
N PHE A 258 3.56 -15.58 0.76
CA PHE A 258 4.41 -14.63 1.46
C PHE A 258 5.82 -15.18 1.67
N GLY A 259 6.83 -14.40 1.30
CA GLY A 259 8.24 -14.80 1.40
C GLY A 259 8.80 -14.71 2.82
N MET A 260 9.54 -15.73 3.28
CA MET A 260 10.09 -15.80 4.63
C MET A 260 11.01 -14.62 4.98
N ARG A 261 11.82 -14.14 4.03
CA ARG A 261 12.75 -13.01 4.29
C ARG A 261 12.04 -11.69 4.60
N HIS A 262 10.75 -11.59 4.27
CA HIS A 262 9.92 -10.42 4.56
C HIS A 262 9.24 -10.50 5.93
N ILE A 263 9.43 -11.61 6.66
CA ILE A 263 9.00 -11.76 8.04
C ILE A 263 10.04 -11.10 8.96
N LYS A 264 9.58 -10.27 9.88
CA LYS A 264 10.47 -9.60 10.84
C LYS A 264 11.32 -10.61 11.61
N ASN A 265 12.59 -10.31 11.78
CA ASN A 265 13.61 -11.15 12.41
C ASN A 265 14.03 -12.41 11.62
N VAL A 266 13.50 -12.66 10.43
CA VAL A 266 13.93 -13.78 9.59
C VAL A 266 14.90 -13.26 8.54
N GLY A 267 16.19 -13.60 8.72
CA GLY A 267 17.25 -13.15 7.81
C GLY A 267 17.49 -14.12 6.66
N THR A 268 18.24 -13.67 5.65
CA THR A 268 18.58 -14.47 4.47
C THR A 268 19.28 -15.78 4.83
N LYS A 269 20.16 -15.78 5.86
CA LYS A 269 20.86 -16.98 6.31
C LYS A 269 19.92 -18.08 6.80
N GLU A 270 18.87 -17.72 7.56
CA GLU A 270 17.86 -18.67 8.04
C GLU A 270 17.02 -19.20 6.87
N CYS A 271 16.69 -18.35 5.92
CA CYS A 271 16.00 -18.79 4.69
C CYS A 271 16.84 -19.78 3.90
N GLU A 272 18.13 -19.52 3.70
CA GLU A 272 19.06 -20.40 2.98
C GLU A 272 19.16 -21.79 3.64
N LYS A 273 19.24 -21.85 4.97
CA LYS A 273 19.26 -23.12 5.71
C LYS A 273 18.00 -23.96 5.47
N ILE A 274 16.82 -23.31 5.52
CA ILE A 274 15.53 -23.97 5.27
C ILE A 274 15.45 -24.43 3.81
N GLN A 275 15.88 -23.58 2.84
CA GLN A 275 15.87 -23.96 1.42
C GLN A 275 16.83 -25.12 1.12
N THR A 276 18.00 -25.16 1.75
CA THR A 276 18.96 -26.26 1.62
C THR A 276 18.33 -27.58 2.11
N LEU A 277 17.62 -27.55 3.23
CA LEU A 277 16.88 -28.71 3.73
C LEU A 277 15.81 -29.13 2.73
N LYS A 278 14.97 -28.21 2.25
CA LYS A 278 13.90 -28.49 1.26
C LYS A 278 14.45 -29.08 -0.04
N ALA A 279 15.61 -28.65 -0.49
CA ALA A 279 16.24 -29.20 -1.69
C ALA A 279 16.68 -30.65 -1.52
N SER A 280 17.01 -31.07 -0.30
CA SER A 280 17.46 -32.42 0.01
C SER A 280 16.35 -33.37 0.48
N LYS A 281 15.22 -32.82 0.95
CA LYS A 281 14.16 -33.57 1.60
C LYS A 281 12.81 -32.88 1.50
N ASP A 282 11.76 -33.63 1.18
CA ASP A 282 10.40 -33.13 1.29
C ASP A 282 10.04 -32.95 2.78
N ILE A 283 9.59 -31.74 3.14
CA ILE A 283 9.18 -31.36 4.47
C ILE A 283 7.66 -31.15 4.58
N SER A 284 6.91 -31.38 3.49
CA SER A 284 5.49 -31.07 3.41
C SER A 284 4.65 -31.82 4.43
N ASP A 285 5.07 -33.03 4.77
CA ASP A 285 4.37 -33.95 5.66
C ASP A 285 4.90 -33.94 7.11
N TYR A 286 5.79 -33.00 7.45
CA TYR A 286 6.34 -32.92 8.80
C TYR A 286 5.23 -32.57 9.81
N ASN A 287 5.22 -33.32 10.93
CA ASN A 287 4.52 -32.92 12.13
C ASN A 287 5.34 -31.87 12.91
N TRP A 288 4.80 -31.38 14.04
CA TRP A 288 5.52 -30.39 14.84
C TRP A 288 6.87 -30.89 15.40
N LEU A 289 6.94 -32.14 15.83
CA LEU A 289 8.18 -32.72 16.34
C LEU A 289 9.25 -32.82 15.24
N ASP A 290 8.84 -33.18 14.02
CA ASP A 290 9.73 -33.15 12.85
C ASP A 290 10.23 -31.72 12.55
N CYS A 291 9.36 -30.73 12.63
CA CYS A 291 9.73 -29.32 12.44
C CYS A 291 10.73 -28.87 13.51
N LEU A 292 10.47 -29.19 14.79
CA LEU A 292 11.33 -28.84 15.91
C LEU A 292 12.74 -29.44 15.75
N ILE A 293 12.82 -30.71 15.36
CA ILE A 293 14.10 -31.41 15.27
C ILE A 293 14.82 -31.11 13.95
N ASN A 294 14.16 -31.26 12.78
CA ASN A 294 14.87 -31.20 11.51
C ASN A 294 15.02 -29.77 10.98
N ILE A 295 14.03 -28.89 11.21
CA ILE A 295 14.10 -27.52 10.72
C ILE A 295 14.74 -26.61 11.78
N ILE A 296 14.25 -26.63 13.02
CA ILE A 296 14.70 -25.69 14.02
C ILE A 296 16.07 -26.08 14.60
N TYR A 297 16.18 -27.31 15.11
CA TYR A 297 17.40 -27.75 15.79
C TYR A 297 18.54 -28.06 14.81
N LYS A 298 18.35 -28.99 13.84
CA LYS A 298 19.42 -29.41 12.91
C LYS A 298 19.88 -28.31 11.96
N CYS A 299 18.99 -27.42 11.50
CA CYS A 299 19.39 -26.25 10.75
C CYS A 299 19.94 -25.13 11.63
N ASN A 300 19.95 -25.30 12.95
CA ASN A 300 20.44 -24.31 13.90
C ASN A 300 19.88 -22.89 13.63
N LEU A 301 18.53 -22.78 13.65
CA LEU A 301 17.86 -21.50 13.48
C LEU A 301 17.97 -20.65 14.76
N ASN A 302 18.12 -19.35 14.62
CA ASN A 302 18.17 -18.47 15.78
C ASN A 302 16.79 -18.32 16.46
N LYS A 303 16.81 -18.12 17.81
CA LYS A 303 15.58 -18.05 18.62
C LYS A 303 14.57 -17.03 18.12
N ARG A 304 15.01 -15.83 17.69
CA ARG A 304 14.11 -14.75 17.24
C ARG A 304 13.39 -15.12 15.95
N SER A 305 14.12 -15.70 14.98
CA SER A 305 13.53 -16.17 13.73
C SER A 305 12.52 -17.29 13.95
N VAL A 306 12.84 -18.25 14.85
CA VAL A 306 11.92 -19.36 15.18
C VAL A 306 10.62 -18.82 15.77
N ILE A 307 10.68 -17.91 16.74
CA ILE A 307 9.50 -17.28 17.33
C ILE A 307 8.67 -16.59 16.23
N SER A 308 9.29 -15.80 15.36
CA SER A 308 8.58 -15.11 14.28
C SER A 308 7.92 -16.08 13.30
N LEU A 309 8.60 -17.18 12.92
CA LEU A 309 8.06 -18.20 12.03
C LEU A 309 6.88 -18.97 12.66
N ILE A 310 6.96 -19.32 13.94
CA ILE A 310 5.84 -19.96 14.65
C ILE A 310 4.66 -18.99 14.74
N SER A 311 4.89 -17.75 15.15
CA SER A 311 3.85 -16.74 15.33
C SER A 311 3.05 -16.45 14.06
N VAL A 312 3.66 -16.56 12.87
CA VAL A 312 2.94 -16.41 11.59
C VAL A 312 2.39 -17.74 11.02
N GLY A 313 2.52 -18.83 11.77
CA GLY A 313 2.02 -20.15 11.36
C GLY A 313 2.82 -20.82 10.24
N ALA A 314 4.09 -20.45 10.06
CA ALA A 314 4.94 -20.98 8.99
C ALA A 314 5.15 -22.51 9.05
N PHE A 315 5.06 -23.10 10.22
CA PHE A 315 5.19 -24.55 10.43
C PHE A 315 3.86 -25.30 10.37
N ASN A 316 2.71 -24.62 10.23
CA ASN A 316 1.44 -25.30 10.01
C ASN A 316 1.39 -25.97 8.63
N GLY A 317 0.80 -27.15 8.56
CA GLY A 317 0.70 -27.97 7.36
C GLY A 317 -0.29 -29.11 7.53
N ALA A 318 -0.40 -30.01 6.56
CA ALA A 318 -1.37 -31.10 6.59
C ALA A 318 -1.25 -31.99 7.84
N ASN A 319 -0.02 -32.31 8.25
CA ASN A 319 0.26 -33.16 9.40
C ASN A 319 0.68 -32.35 10.65
N ASN A 320 0.69 -31.05 10.59
CA ASN A 320 0.93 -30.19 11.74
C ASN A 320 -0.19 -29.15 11.91
N THR A 321 -1.16 -29.51 12.72
CA THR A 321 -2.31 -28.66 13.12
C THR A 321 -2.14 -28.06 14.53
N SER A 322 -0.95 -28.17 15.12
CA SER A 322 -0.66 -27.62 16.46
C SER A 322 -0.86 -26.11 16.47
N SER A 323 -1.45 -25.60 17.55
CA SER A 323 -1.61 -24.16 17.73
C SER A 323 -0.26 -23.45 17.85
N ARG A 324 -0.21 -22.17 17.46
CA ARG A 324 0.99 -21.33 17.56
C ARG A 324 1.45 -21.22 19.01
N GLY A 325 0.48 -21.12 19.95
CA GLY A 325 0.74 -21.09 21.39
C GLY A 325 1.44 -22.36 21.89
N LYS A 326 0.94 -23.54 21.47
CA LYS A 326 1.57 -24.82 21.81
C LYS A 326 2.99 -24.92 21.25
N MET A 327 3.18 -24.60 19.99
CA MET A 327 4.51 -24.64 19.36
C MET A 327 5.51 -23.72 20.04
N LEU A 328 5.10 -22.50 20.45
CA LEU A 328 5.95 -21.56 21.19
C LEU A 328 6.32 -22.11 22.56
N TYR A 329 5.36 -22.67 23.30
CA TYR A 329 5.60 -23.24 24.62
C TYR A 329 6.55 -24.44 24.58
N GLU A 330 6.33 -25.36 23.64
CA GLU A 330 7.22 -26.52 23.47
C GLU A 330 8.61 -26.13 22.97
N PHE A 331 8.71 -25.10 22.12
CA PHE A 331 10.01 -24.55 21.71
C PHE A 331 10.77 -23.92 22.88
N ASP A 332 10.12 -23.17 23.78
CA ASP A 332 10.76 -22.64 24.98
C ASP A 332 11.15 -23.76 25.95
N SER A 333 10.35 -24.81 26.08
CA SER A 333 10.70 -26.03 26.84
C SER A 333 11.91 -26.74 26.24
N TRP A 334 11.97 -26.92 24.93
CA TRP A 334 13.11 -27.43 24.19
C TRP A 334 14.39 -26.65 24.46
N LYS A 335 14.32 -25.32 24.50
CA LYS A 335 15.48 -24.44 24.78
C LYS A 335 16.01 -24.55 26.23
N GLN A 336 15.25 -25.10 27.16
CA GLN A 336 15.69 -25.36 28.53
C GLN A 336 16.47 -26.69 28.67
N LEU A 337 16.37 -27.58 27.68
CA LEU A 337 17.17 -28.79 27.62
C LEU A 337 18.62 -28.46 27.29
N SER A 338 19.57 -29.23 27.88
CA SER A 338 20.98 -29.13 27.56
C SER A 338 21.29 -29.63 26.16
N ALA A 339 22.41 -29.21 25.57
CA ALA A 339 22.84 -29.65 24.25
C ALA A 339 22.88 -31.19 24.12
N ARG A 340 23.35 -31.88 25.16
CA ARG A 340 23.42 -33.37 25.22
C ARG A 340 22.02 -33.98 25.22
N GLU A 341 21.08 -33.42 25.97
CA GLU A 341 19.69 -33.87 26.04
C GLU A 341 18.99 -33.64 24.67
N GLN A 342 19.19 -32.47 24.08
CA GLN A 342 18.68 -32.15 22.74
C GLN A 342 19.23 -33.10 21.66
N GLU A 343 20.54 -33.35 21.71
CA GLU A 343 21.20 -34.26 20.77
C GLU A 343 20.62 -35.68 20.90
N TYR A 344 20.52 -36.23 22.11
CA TYR A 344 19.93 -37.55 22.32
C TYR A 344 18.48 -37.63 21.82
N ILE A 345 17.63 -36.70 22.20
CA ILE A 345 16.24 -36.64 21.72
C ILE A 345 16.19 -36.58 20.19
N SER A 346 17.12 -35.87 19.56
CA SER A 346 17.18 -35.77 18.10
C SER A 346 17.49 -37.11 17.38
N THR A 347 18.00 -38.12 18.10
CA THR A 347 18.24 -39.45 17.55
C THR A 347 17.04 -40.38 17.71
N ILE A 348 16.22 -40.19 18.76
CA ILE A 348 15.15 -41.14 19.15
C ILE A 348 13.74 -40.66 18.76
N TYR A 349 13.56 -39.41 18.35
CA TYR A 349 12.26 -38.74 18.23
C TYR A 349 11.29 -39.41 17.25
N LYS A 350 11.78 -40.12 16.24
CA LYS A 350 10.94 -40.71 15.17
C LYS A 350 9.92 -41.72 15.65
N ASP A 351 10.27 -42.47 16.72
CA ASP A 351 9.41 -43.50 17.28
C ASP A 351 8.64 -42.99 18.51
N ARG A 352 8.53 -41.64 18.65
CA ARG A 352 7.90 -40.97 19.77
C ARG A 352 6.67 -40.15 19.31
N LYS A 353 5.72 -40.05 20.25
CA LYS A 353 4.46 -39.36 19.99
C LYS A 353 4.59 -37.84 19.95
N ASP A 354 5.31 -37.30 20.93
CA ASP A 354 5.46 -35.86 21.17
C ASP A 354 6.76 -35.59 21.99
N LEU A 355 7.03 -34.29 22.23
CA LEU A 355 8.21 -33.90 22.99
C LEU A 355 8.21 -34.45 24.45
N ALA A 356 7.05 -34.53 25.07
CA ALA A 356 6.94 -35.08 26.43
C ALA A 356 7.31 -36.57 26.49
N ASP A 357 6.88 -37.32 25.48
CA ASP A 357 7.25 -38.74 25.33
C ASP A 357 8.74 -38.91 25.05
N CYS A 358 9.36 -38.07 24.23
CA CYS A 358 10.81 -38.04 24.03
C CYS A 358 11.57 -37.81 25.33
N ILE A 359 11.15 -36.85 26.14
CA ILE A 359 11.78 -36.52 27.41
C ILE A 359 11.58 -37.65 28.44
N ASN A 360 10.39 -38.25 28.46
CA ASN A 360 10.12 -39.39 29.33
C ASN A 360 11.06 -40.56 29.02
N PHE A 361 11.16 -40.90 27.72
CA PHE A 361 12.07 -41.96 27.28
C PHE A 361 13.52 -41.66 27.61
N ALA A 362 13.97 -40.40 27.45
CA ALA A 362 15.33 -39.99 27.81
C ALA A 362 15.63 -40.10 29.32
N LEU A 363 14.62 -39.90 30.19
CA LEU A 363 14.75 -40.06 31.63
C LEU A 363 14.91 -41.53 32.06
N GLU A 364 14.29 -42.45 31.29
CA GLU A 364 14.26 -43.88 31.59
C GLU A 364 15.40 -44.67 30.89
N SER A 365 16.03 -44.04 29.87
CA SER A 365 17.02 -44.70 29.04
C SER A 365 18.37 -44.84 29.71
N PRO A 366 19.02 -46.03 29.65
CA PRO A 366 20.39 -46.22 30.08
C PRO A 366 21.44 -45.55 29.18
N ASP A 367 21.04 -45.21 27.91
CA ASP A 367 21.96 -44.69 26.89
C ASP A 367 22.34 -43.22 27.11
N ILE A 368 21.56 -42.51 27.91
CA ILE A 368 21.86 -41.15 28.33
C ILE A 368 21.91 -41.02 29.84
N LYS A 369 23.02 -40.55 30.35
CA LYS A 369 23.12 -40.22 31.77
C LYS A 369 22.78 -38.74 31.97
N ILE A 370 21.54 -38.44 32.38
CA ILE A 370 21.15 -37.10 32.79
C ILE A 370 21.86 -36.76 34.10
N ASN A 371 22.48 -35.57 34.15
CA ASN A 371 23.17 -35.12 35.36
C ASN A 371 22.16 -34.97 36.52
N SER A 372 22.47 -35.54 37.68
CA SER A 372 21.59 -35.51 38.85
C SER A 372 21.12 -34.10 39.26
N ARG A 373 21.95 -33.08 39.03
CA ARG A 373 21.56 -31.67 39.27
C ARG A 373 20.51 -31.19 38.30
N ARG A 374 20.38 -31.80 37.13
CA ARG A 374 19.42 -31.42 36.08
C ARG A 374 18.18 -32.32 36.04
N GLU A 375 18.24 -33.48 36.70
CA GLU A 375 17.14 -34.46 36.65
C GLU A 375 15.80 -33.84 37.08
N LEU A 376 15.80 -33.09 38.19
CA LEU A 376 14.60 -32.35 38.63
C LEU A 376 14.12 -31.38 37.56
N THR A 377 15.01 -30.61 36.92
CA THR A 377 14.65 -29.65 35.85
C THR A 377 14.02 -30.38 34.66
N VAL A 378 14.59 -31.49 34.22
CA VAL A 378 14.06 -32.29 33.09
C VAL A 378 12.70 -32.90 33.42
N VAL A 379 12.53 -33.38 34.67
CA VAL A 379 11.23 -33.85 35.18
C VAL A 379 10.19 -32.74 35.22
N ASP A 380 10.57 -31.54 35.67
CA ASP A 380 9.68 -30.37 35.68
C ASP A 380 9.25 -29.96 34.27
N ILE A 381 10.20 -29.95 33.31
CA ILE A 381 9.87 -29.69 31.88
C ILE A 381 8.87 -30.74 31.38
N LYS A 382 9.13 -32.03 31.60
CA LYS A 382 8.21 -33.13 31.22
C LYS A 382 6.82 -32.92 31.82
N ASN A 383 6.76 -32.60 33.12
CA ASN A 383 5.49 -32.42 33.82
C ASN A 383 4.72 -31.18 33.34
N SER A 384 5.41 -30.11 32.97
CA SER A 384 4.80 -28.91 32.38
C SER A 384 4.19 -29.22 31.01
N LEU A 385 4.81 -30.07 30.21
CA LEU A 385 4.30 -30.49 28.90
C LEU A 385 3.09 -31.44 28.98
N LYS A 386 2.83 -32.06 30.13
CA LYS A 386 1.64 -32.91 30.37
C LYS A 386 0.38 -32.11 30.70
N LYS A 387 0.50 -30.84 31.04
CA LYS A 387 -0.64 -30.00 31.40
C LYS A 387 -1.24 -29.33 30.15
N PRO A 388 -2.53 -29.53 29.84
CA PRO A 388 -3.11 -29.06 28.59
C PRO A 388 -3.37 -27.55 28.54
N PHE A 389 -3.06 -26.78 29.58
CA PHE A 389 -3.34 -25.33 29.66
C PHE A 389 -2.62 -24.48 28.59
N TYR A 390 -1.58 -25.02 27.97
CA TYR A 390 -0.87 -24.35 26.88
C TYR A 390 -1.33 -24.80 25.48
N ASP A 391 -2.15 -25.85 25.40
CA ASP A 391 -2.66 -26.43 24.15
C ASP A 391 -4.08 -25.89 23.87
N LEU A 392 -4.15 -24.57 23.80
CA LEU A 392 -5.37 -23.86 23.45
C LEU A 392 -5.37 -23.56 21.96
N ASP A 393 -6.57 -23.54 21.37
CA ASP A 393 -6.75 -23.15 19.98
C ASP A 393 -6.32 -21.69 19.74
N ASP A 394 -5.74 -21.46 18.56
CA ASP A 394 -5.41 -20.11 18.14
C ASP A 394 -6.70 -19.29 17.91
N THR A 395 -6.79 -18.11 18.52
CA THR A 395 -7.90 -17.17 18.28
C THR A 395 -7.59 -16.29 17.08
N ALA A 396 -8.64 -15.84 16.36
CA ALA A 396 -8.50 -14.90 15.25
C ALA A 396 -7.76 -13.63 15.68
N HIS A 397 -8.05 -13.13 16.87
CA HIS A 397 -7.38 -11.96 17.44
C HIS A 397 -5.87 -12.21 17.67
N SER A 398 -5.49 -13.35 18.25
CA SER A 398 -4.05 -13.66 18.49
C SER A 398 -3.31 -13.86 17.18
N MET A 399 -3.91 -14.60 16.22
CA MET A 399 -3.30 -14.85 14.93
C MET A 399 -3.10 -13.57 14.12
N SER A 400 -4.11 -12.72 14.02
CA SER A 400 -4.02 -11.47 13.26
C SER A 400 -3.05 -10.49 13.89
N THR A 401 -3.03 -10.39 15.23
CA THR A 401 -2.08 -9.53 15.96
C THR A 401 -0.62 -9.96 15.73
N ASP A 402 -0.35 -11.25 15.77
CA ASP A 402 0.98 -11.78 15.52
C ASP A 402 1.40 -11.60 14.05
N GLU A 403 0.49 -11.85 13.11
CA GLU A 403 0.75 -11.64 11.69
C GLU A 403 1.02 -10.15 11.38
N GLU A 404 0.26 -9.22 11.92
CA GLU A 404 0.53 -7.78 11.81
C GLU A 404 1.88 -7.40 12.37
N LYS A 405 2.25 -7.95 13.52
CA LYS A 405 3.53 -7.68 14.19
C LYS A 405 4.73 -8.15 13.34
N TYR A 406 4.62 -9.29 12.68
CA TYR A 406 5.76 -9.94 12.01
C TYR A 406 5.72 -9.85 10.48
N MET A 407 4.53 -9.68 9.87
CA MET A 407 4.34 -9.55 8.42
C MET A 407 3.80 -8.18 7.98
N SER A 408 3.49 -7.29 8.94
CA SER A 408 2.88 -5.97 8.73
C SER A 408 1.40 -5.99 8.31
N CYS A 409 0.79 -7.15 8.20
CA CYS A 409 -0.62 -7.33 7.87
C CYS A 409 -1.10 -8.71 8.30
N ALA A 410 -2.38 -8.83 8.64
CA ALA A 410 -3.05 -10.10 8.87
C ALA A 410 -3.45 -10.73 7.52
N LEU A 411 -3.12 -12.00 7.33
CA LEU A 411 -3.39 -12.75 6.10
C LEU A 411 -4.34 -13.92 6.32
N THR A 412 -4.25 -14.57 7.47
CA THR A 412 -5.04 -15.78 7.80
C THR A 412 -6.47 -15.44 8.17
N CYS A 413 -6.66 -14.41 8.98
CA CYS A 413 -7.95 -13.97 9.51
C CYS A 413 -7.85 -12.50 9.94
N ASN A 414 -9.01 -11.86 10.14
CA ASN A 414 -9.08 -10.52 10.72
C ASN A 414 -9.40 -10.62 12.22
N LYS A 415 -9.09 -9.58 12.98
CA LYS A 415 -9.36 -9.53 14.44
C LYS A 415 -10.84 -9.73 14.77
N ILE A 416 -11.72 -9.35 13.84
CA ILE A 416 -13.17 -9.49 14.01
C ILE A 416 -13.69 -10.89 13.63
N ASP A 417 -12.89 -11.74 13.00
CA ASP A 417 -13.29 -13.10 12.66
C ASP A 417 -13.49 -13.91 13.96
N GLY A 418 -14.61 -14.61 14.04
CA GLY A 418 -15.00 -15.34 15.26
C GLY A 418 -15.81 -14.54 16.29
N ILE A 419 -16.01 -13.24 16.05
CA ILE A 419 -17.00 -12.43 16.81
C ILE A 419 -18.38 -12.68 16.20
N ASP A 420 -19.41 -12.76 17.05
CA ASP A 420 -20.79 -12.86 16.55
C ASP A 420 -21.17 -11.57 15.80
N LEU A 421 -21.13 -11.63 14.46
CA LEU A 421 -21.43 -10.52 13.58
C LEU A 421 -22.92 -10.38 13.22
N ASN A 422 -23.82 -11.08 13.90
CA ASN A 422 -25.28 -10.93 13.68
C ASN A 422 -25.78 -9.49 13.89
N ILE A 423 -24.99 -8.65 14.55
CA ILE A 423 -25.25 -7.22 14.74
C ILE A 423 -24.78 -6.35 13.54
N ALA A 424 -23.92 -6.86 12.66
CA ALA A 424 -23.47 -6.17 11.46
C ALA A 424 -24.48 -6.38 10.32
N THR A 425 -24.84 -5.30 9.62
CA THR A 425 -25.80 -5.34 8.50
C THR A 425 -25.15 -5.21 7.14
N SER A 426 -23.85 -4.90 7.10
CA SER A 426 -23.10 -4.64 5.88
C SER A 426 -21.62 -4.90 6.09
N VAL A 427 -20.88 -4.93 4.97
CA VAL A 427 -19.42 -5.05 4.94
C VAL A 427 -18.80 -3.86 4.21
N CYS A 428 -17.51 -3.60 4.46
CA CYS A 428 -16.77 -2.48 3.88
C CYS A 428 -16.83 -2.46 2.35
N GLN A 429 -16.71 -3.62 1.70
CA GLN A 429 -16.73 -3.75 0.26
C GLN A 429 -18.03 -3.28 -0.37
N ASP A 430 -19.17 -3.59 0.22
CA ASP A 430 -20.49 -3.21 -0.30
C ASP A 430 -20.69 -1.69 -0.26
N ILE A 431 -20.23 -1.04 0.82
CA ILE A 431 -20.25 0.41 0.93
C ILE A 431 -19.30 1.05 -0.09
N SER A 432 -18.08 0.53 -0.22
CA SER A 432 -17.08 1.06 -1.16
C SER A 432 -17.52 0.95 -2.63
N LYS A 433 -18.32 -0.06 -2.96
CA LYS A 433 -18.95 -0.23 -4.27
C LYS A 433 -20.24 0.60 -4.45
N GLY A 434 -20.74 1.23 -3.39
CA GLY A 434 -21.98 2.02 -3.42
C GLY A 434 -23.26 1.19 -3.52
N LEU A 435 -23.21 -0.07 -3.09
CA LEU A 435 -24.34 -1.00 -3.13
C LEU A 435 -25.37 -0.75 -2.02
N ILE A 436 -24.96 -0.05 -0.95
CA ILE A 436 -25.78 0.25 0.22
C ILE A 436 -26.27 1.70 0.17
N THR A 437 -27.52 1.92 0.53
CA THR A 437 -28.14 3.26 0.49
C THR A 437 -28.85 3.66 1.79
N SER A 438 -28.82 2.80 2.82
CA SER A 438 -29.60 2.94 4.05
C SER A 438 -28.72 3.07 5.30
N LYS A 439 -29.32 2.92 6.48
CA LYS A 439 -28.61 2.79 7.74
C LYS A 439 -27.80 1.51 7.76
N VAL A 440 -26.61 1.57 8.34
CA VAL A 440 -25.66 0.47 8.39
C VAL A 440 -25.07 0.30 9.78
N ASN A 441 -24.88 -0.96 10.16
CA ASN A 441 -24.05 -1.39 11.27
C ASN A 441 -22.82 -2.10 10.66
N LEU A 442 -21.63 -1.61 10.94
CA LEU A 442 -20.39 -2.09 10.35
C LEU A 442 -19.42 -2.50 11.45
N ALA A 443 -19.10 -3.79 11.54
CA ALA A 443 -18.08 -4.31 12.44
C ALA A 443 -16.71 -4.22 11.76
N VAL A 444 -15.76 -3.49 12.35
CA VAL A 444 -14.50 -3.15 11.69
C VAL A 444 -13.35 -3.00 12.68
N GLU A 445 -12.12 -3.11 12.15
CA GLU A 445 -10.92 -2.58 12.76
C GLU A 445 -10.63 -1.17 12.25
N ILE A 446 -10.18 -0.28 13.15
CA ILE A 446 -9.79 1.09 12.81
C ILE A 446 -8.33 1.11 12.37
N ASN A 447 -8.07 1.36 11.09
CA ASN A 447 -6.72 1.44 10.52
C ASN A 447 -6.06 2.79 10.74
N SER A 448 -6.82 3.88 10.69
CA SER A 448 -6.30 5.21 10.96
C SER A 448 -7.39 6.18 11.41
N VAL A 449 -6.98 7.15 12.22
CA VAL A 449 -7.83 8.22 12.73
C VAL A 449 -7.20 9.57 12.38
N ARG A 450 -7.90 10.37 11.58
CA ARG A 450 -7.47 11.75 11.25
C ARG A 450 -8.45 12.74 11.85
N THR A 451 -7.99 13.54 12.78
CA THR A 451 -8.80 14.59 13.40
C THR A 451 -8.71 15.90 12.64
N TYR A 452 -9.81 16.62 12.60
CA TYR A 452 -9.91 17.94 11.96
C TYR A 452 -10.74 18.88 12.80
N LYS A 453 -10.28 20.15 12.96
CA LYS A 453 -11.06 21.21 13.62
C LYS A 453 -11.95 21.90 12.58
N THR A 454 -13.25 21.92 12.84
CA THR A 454 -14.25 22.54 11.96
C THR A 454 -13.98 24.04 11.83
N LYS A 455 -13.97 24.55 10.59
CA LYS A 455 -13.78 25.98 10.31
C LYS A 455 -15.09 26.74 10.11
N ARG A 456 -16.15 26.04 9.70
CA ARG A 456 -17.49 26.57 9.41
C ARG A 456 -18.54 25.60 9.93
N GLY A 457 -19.80 26.05 10.18
CA GLY A 457 -20.91 25.22 10.62
C GLY A 457 -21.50 25.69 11.96
N LYS A 458 -22.38 24.90 12.56
CA LYS A 458 -23.07 25.25 13.82
C LYS A 458 -22.11 25.50 14.98
N ASN A 459 -20.96 24.82 15.03
CA ASN A 459 -19.97 24.91 16.11
C ASN A 459 -18.55 24.95 15.54
N PRO A 460 -18.00 26.12 15.14
CA PRO A 460 -16.62 26.24 14.69
C PRO A 460 -15.62 25.93 15.80
N GLY A 461 -14.48 25.30 15.44
CA GLY A 461 -13.40 24.95 16.39
C GLY A 461 -13.55 23.57 17.04
N GLN A 462 -14.69 22.89 16.91
CA GLN A 462 -14.87 21.54 17.41
C GLN A 462 -14.11 20.50 16.59
N THR A 463 -13.69 19.41 17.23
CA THR A 463 -12.95 18.33 16.59
C THR A 463 -13.92 17.31 16.01
N MET A 464 -13.72 16.92 14.75
CA MET A 464 -14.35 15.78 14.08
C MET A 464 -13.27 14.82 13.62
N ALA A 465 -13.62 13.59 13.25
CA ALA A 465 -12.68 12.60 12.77
C ALA A 465 -13.10 12.01 11.41
N PHE A 466 -12.09 11.64 10.64
CA PHE A 466 -12.19 10.78 9.46
C PHE A 466 -11.43 9.50 9.78
N LEU A 467 -12.11 8.37 9.60
CA LEU A 467 -11.52 7.05 9.83
C LEU A 467 -11.28 6.36 8.49
N CYS A 468 -10.20 5.58 8.44
CA CYS A 468 -10.07 4.47 7.54
C CYS A 468 -10.28 3.19 8.36
N VAL A 469 -11.17 2.33 7.90
CA VAL A 469 -11.55 1.10 8.61
C VAL A 469 -11.49 -0.09 7.67
N GLU A 470 -11.35 -1.29 8.22
CA GLU A 470 -11.33 -2.51 7.42
C GLU A 470 -12.10 -3.65 8.10
N ASP A 471 -12.58 -4.57 7.28
CA ASP A 471 -13.10 -5.88 7.67
C ASP A 471 -12.56 -6.96 6.71
N GLY A 472 -13.01 -8.20 6.84
CA GLY A 472 -12.61 -9.30 5.97
C GLY A 472 -12.89 -9.09 4.47
N SER A 473 -13.82 -8.20 4.13
CA SER A 473 -14.19 -7.90 2.75
C SER A 473 -13.34 -6.84 2.07
N GLY A 474 -12.71 -5.96 2.85
CA GLY A 474 -11.88 -4.86 2.33
C GLY A 474 -11.83 -3.66 3.27
N SER A 475 -11.34 -2.51 2.75
CA SER A 475 -11.25 -1.25 3.50
C SER A 475 -12.25 -0.21 3.02
N LEU A 476 -12.61 0.70 3.94
CA LEU A 476 -13.43 1.88 3.70
C LEU A 476 -12.69 3.12 4.20
N ASP A 477 -12.19 3.93 3.27
CA ASP A 477 -11.34 5.11 3.56
C ASP A 477 -12.12 6.37 3.93
N SER A 478 -13.45 6.33 3.84
CA SER A 478 -14.31 7.51 3.90
C SER A 478 -15.38 7.37 5.00
N VAL A 479 -14.95 7.18 6.24
CA VAL A 479 -15.85 7.15 7.40
C VAL A 479 -15.72 8.46 8.17
N THR A 480 -16.83 9.19 8.29
CA THR A 480 -16.88 10.51 8.94
C THR A 480 -17.59 10.43 10.28
N ILE A 481 -16.95 10.98 11.30
CA ILE A 481 -17.53 11.15 12.64
C ILE A 481 -17.61 12.64 12.96
N PHE A 482 -18.83 13.16 13.09
CA PHE A 482 -19.07 14.55 13.42
C PHE A 482 -18.75 14.86 14.90
N PRO A 483 -18.54 16.15 15.26
CA PRO A 483 -18.01 16.53 16.56
C PRO A 483 -18.77 15.95 17.77
N GLU A 484 -20.10 15.93 17.71
CA GLU A 484 -20.93 15.40 18.82
C GLU A 484 -20.68 13.92 19.07
N SER A 485 -20.62 13.11 17.99
CA SER A 485 -20.33 11.67 18.08
C SER A 485 -18.86 11.42 18.42
N TYR A 486 -17.94 12.27 17.90
CA TYR A 486 -16.52 12.16 18.21
C TYR A 486 -16.26 12.36 19.71
N GLU A 487 -16.81 13.41 20.33
CA GLU A 487 -16.58 13.69 21.75
C GLU A 487 -17.14 12.58 22.66
N LYS A 488 -18.26 11.96 22.27
CA LYS A 488 -18.86 10.84 23.03
C LYS A 488 -18.07 9.54 22.96
N HIS A 489 -17.32 9.32 21.86
CA HIS A 489 -16.73 8.01 21.56
C HIS A 489 -15.21 8.05 21.32
N ARG A 490 -14.54 9.18 21.59
CA ARG A 490 -13.13 9.38 21.29
C ARG A 490 -12.22 8.30 21.87
N ASP A 491 -12.57 7.75 23.03
CA ASP A 491 -11.77 6.74 23.73
C ASP A 491 -11.81 5.37 23.01
N LEU A 492 -12.80 5.12 22.16
CA LEU A 492 -12.91 3.93 21.30
C LEU A 492 -12.26 4.15 19.93
N LEU A 493 -12.06 5.41 19.52
CA LEU A 493 -11.52 5.78 18.21
C LEU A 493 -10.00 5.78 18.20
N ILE A 494 -9.41 4.62 18.43
CA ILE A 494 -7.96 4.39 18.47
C ILE A 494 -7.59 3.42 17.36
N GLU A 495 -6.48 3.67 16.67
CA GLU A 495 -5.94 2.77 15.65
C GLU A 495 -5.70 1.37 16.23
N GLY A 496 -6.13 0.33 15.54
CA GLY A 496 -6.06 -1.06 15.95
C GLY A 496 -7.25 -1.56 16.80
N ASN A 497 -8.15 -0.68 17.25
CA ASN A 497 -9.34 -1.10 17.96
C ASN A 497 -10.37 -1.73 17.02
N THR A 498 -11.07 -2.74 17.52
CA THR A 498 -12.24 -3.36 16.87
C THR A 498 -13.51 -2.75 17.43
N VAL A 499 -14.36 -2.25 16.53
CA VAL A 499 -15.57 -1.50 16.90
C VAL A 499 -16.76 -1.81 15.99
N LEU A 500 -17.95 -1.70 16.52
CA LEU A 500 -19.20 -1.63 15.76
C LEU A 500 -19.52 -0.15 15.50
N LEU A 501 -19.49 0.24 14.25
CA LEU A 501 -19.90 1.55 13.78
C LEU A 501 -21.36 1.52 13.34
N ILE A 502 -22.19 2.37 13.93
CA ILE A 502 -23.62 2.49 13.60
C ILE A 502 -23.84 3.87 12.97
N GLY A 503 -24.39 3.89 11.77
CA GLY A 503 -24.56 5.14 11.05
C GLY A 503 -25.38 5.02 9.76
N GLU A 504 -25.13 5.92 8.83
CA GLU A 504 -25.84 5.98 7.55
C GLU A 504 -24.87 6.31 6.40
N ILE A 505 -25.27 5.92 5.20
CA ILE A 505 -24.49 6.24 3.99
C ILE A 505 -24.65 7.74 3.68
N SER A 506 -23.54 8.39 3.35
CA SER A 506 -23.54 9.81 3.02
C SER A 506 -24.37 10.09 1.75
N LYS A 507 -25.27 11.07 1.82
CA LYS A 507 -26.07 11.52 0.66
C LYS A 507 -25.21 12.17 -0.44
N LYS A 508 -24.04 12.72 -0.07
CA LYS A 508 -23.14 13.40 -1.00
C LYS A 508 -22.21 12.42 -1.72
N ASP A 509 -21.80 11.37 -1.00
CA ASP A 509 -20.91 10.35 -1.54
C ASP A 509 -21.41 8.98 -1.05
N LYS A 510 -22.10 8.26 -1.95
CA LYS A 510 -22.67 6.94 -1.68
C LYS A 510 -21.63 5.86 -1.30
N LYS A 511 -20.34 6.19 -1.40
CA LYS A 511 -19.20 5.33 -1.03
C LYS A 511 -18.59 5.72 0.32
N SER A 512 -19.28 6.55 1.09
CA SER A 512 -18.83 7.00 2.41
C SER A 512 -19.92 6.84 3.46
N MET A 513 -19.47 6.64 4.71
CA MET A 513 -20.35 6.44 5.87
C MET A 513 -20.24 7.62 6.85
N ILE A 514 -21.39 8.02 7.42
CA ILE A 514 -21.47 8.96 8.54
C ILE A 514 -21.83 8.17 9.79
N VAL A 515 -20.99 8.21 10.82
CA VAL A 515 -21.16 7.46 12.06
C VAL A 515 -21.87 8.29 13.10
N ASN A 516 -22.92 7.72 13.67
CA ASN A 516 -23.71 8.31 14.74
C ASN A 516 -23.37 7.72 16.13
N LYS A 517 -23.01 6.42 16.18
CA LYS A 517 -22.67 5.71 17.43
C LYS A 517 -21.52 4.73 17.18
N VAL A 518 -20.65 4.58 18.18
CA VAL A 518 -19.57 3.59 18.23
C VAL A 518 -19.74 2.73 19.46
N SER A 519 -19.57 1.42 19.31
CA SER A 519 -19.58 0.45 20.43
C SER A 519 -18.35 -0.45 20.29
N GLN A 520 -17.77 -0.85 21.41
CA GLN A 520 -16.70 -1.85 21.42
C GLN A 520 -17.29 -3.24 21.12
N ILE A 521 -16.57 -4.07 20.39
CA ILE A 521 -16.90 -5.47 20.09
C ILE A 521 -15.74 -6.38 20.44
#